data_cb0944c88f7921811df44ba804fe2a63
#
_entry.id   cb0944c88f7921811df44ba804fe2a63
#
_cell.length_a   1.000
_cell.length_b   1.000
_cell.length_c   1.000
_cell.angle_alpha   90.00
_cell.angle_beta   90.00
_cell.angle_gamma   90.00
#
_symmetry.space_group_name_H-M   'P 1'
#
loop_
_entity.id
_entity.type
_entity.pdbx_description
1 polymer ?
#
loop_
_entity_poly.entity_id
_entity_poly.type
_entity_poly.pdbx_seq_one_letter_code
_entity_poly.pdbx_strand_id
1 'polypeptide(L)'
;MVRKLQTWLAVALVAVLAAVMLGHSLAGANPDRLTASLSGSEEVGDPGDDNGSGSAVVRTNRDKQRVCFDLTWSKIDAPFASHIHEGDAGVNGGVVVAFFESAAPLPATITSVGGCIRNVPRATIRAIENDPAHYYVNVHNEAFPAGAIRGQLG
;
A
#
# COMPACT_ATOMS: atom_id res chain seq x y z
N MET A 1 49.93 -32.48 64.44
CA MET A 1 49.63 -32.69 63.03
C MET A 1 48.16 -32.30 62.76
N VAL A 2 47.92 -31.11 62.26
CA VAL A 2 46.58 -30.61 62.02
C VAL A 2 46.57 -30.24 60.53
N ARG A 3 45.80 -31.01 59.74
CA ARG A 3 45.60 -30.78 58.28
C ARG A 3 44.50 -29.69 58.14
N LYS A 4 44.87 -28.56 57.55
CA LYS A 4 43.92 -27.51 57.16
C LYS A 4 43.20 -27.94 55.88
N LEU A 5 41.89 -28.12 55.94
CA LEU A 5 41.03 -28.25 54.77
C LEU A 5 40.75 -26.84 54.23
N GLN A 6 41.22 -26.59 52.98
CA GLN A 6 40.84 -25.38 52.25
C GLN A 6 39.58 -25.66 51.44
N THR A 7 38.52 -25.03 51.84
CA THR A 7 37.24 -25.04 51.09
C THR A 7 37.33 -24.00 49.98
N TRP A 8 37.27 -24.46 48.72
CA TRP A 8 37.12 -23.57 47.55
C TRP A 8 35.66 -23.26 47.37
N LEU A 9 35.28 -21.99 47.58
CA LEU A 9 33.99 -21.44 47.20
C LEU A 9 34.03 -21.13 45.71
N ALA A 10 33.35 -21.95 44.89
CA ALA A 10 33.10 -21.64 43.50
C ALA A 10 31.91 -20.68 43.42
N VAL A 11 32.17 -19.41 43.08
CA VAL A 11 31.13 -18.43 42.77
C VAL A 11 30.70 -18.67 41.35
N ALA A 12 29.52 -19.25 41.16
CA ALA A 12 28.88 -19.38 39.85
C ALA A 12 28.23 -18.05 39.49
N LEU A 13 28.84 -17.35 38.51
CA LEU A 13 28.29 -16.14 37.92
C LEU A 13 27.22 -16.54 36.89
N VAL A 14 25.94 -16.42 37.27
CA VAL A 14 24.83 -16.63 36.34
C VAL A 14 24.65 -15.32 35.55
N ALA A 15 25.17 -15.29 34.34
CA ALA A 15 24.86 -14.22 33.39
C ALA A 15 23.47 -14.43 32.81
N VAL A 16 22.48 -13.66 33.29
CA VAL A 16 21.16 -13.58 32.70
C VAL A 16 21.26 -12.72 31.45
N LEU A 17 21.37 -13.32 30.26
CA LEU A 17 21.16 -12.65 28.98
C LEU A 17 19.66 -12.36 28.84
N ALA A 18 19.23 -11.15 29.16
CA ALA A 18 17.94 -10.64 28.75
C ALA A 18 17.96 -10.40 27.24
N ALA A 19 17.50 -11.37 26.46
CA ALA A 19 17.21 -11.19 25.05
C ALA A 19 16.00 -10.24 24.93
N VAL A 20 16.27 -8.96 24.68
CA VAL A 20 15.24 -8.01 24.28
C VAL A 20 14.81 -8.39 22.87
N MET A 21 13.78 -9.22 22.77
CA MET A 21 13.05 -9.45 21.54
C MET A 21 12.33 -8.14 21.23
N LEU A 22 12.93 -7.28 20.38
CA LEU A 22 12.19 -6.24 19.70
C LEU A 22 11.19 -6.98 18.78
N GLY A 23 10.00 -7.18 19.31
CA GLY A 23 8.87 -7.62 18.53
C GLY A 23 8.55 -6.54 17.50
N HIS A 24 9.09 -6.67 16.30
CA HIS A 24 8.55 -5.99 15.15
C HIS A 24 7.16 -6.60 14.96
N SER A 25 6.13 -5.91 15.47
CA SER A 25 4.77 -6.16 15.03
C SER A 25 4.76 -5.83 13.53
N LEU A 26 4.91 -6.84 12.71
CA LEU A 26 4.40 -6.79 11.36
C LEU A 26 2.90 -6.59 11.55
N ALA A 27 2.44 -5.35 11.44
CA ALA A 27 1.04 -5.07 11.30
C ALA A 27 0.65 -5.82 10.03
N GLY A 28 0.14 -7.04 10.19
CA GLY A 28 -0.36 -7.84 9.09
C GLY A 28 -1.39 -6.99 8.36
N ALA A 29 -1.13 -6.67 7.09
CA ALA A 29 -2.12 -6.03 6.26
C ALA A 29 -3.41 -6.84 6.40
N ASN A 30 -4.50 -6.19 6.79
CA ASN A 30 -5.80 -6.85 6.79
C ASN A 30 -6.10 -7.13 5.29
N PRO A 31 -6.16 -8.40 4.86
CA PRO A 31 -6.29 -8.73 3.44
C PRO A 31 -7.52 -8.10 2.79
N ASP A 32 -8.50 -7.71 3.62
CA ASP A 32 -9.72 -7.05 3.16
C ASP A 32 -9.60 -5.51 3.10
N ARG A 33 -8.48 -4.93 3.57
CA ARG A 33 -8.24 -3.48 3.60
C ARG A 33 -6.79 -3.16 3.29
N LEU A 34 -6.58 -2.56 2.13
CA LEU A 34 -5.28 -2.15 1.62
C LEU A 34 -5.21 -0.62 1.55
N THR A 35 -4.01 -0.09 1.55
CA THR A 35 -3.77 1.36 1.46
C THR A 35 -2.67 1.66 0.45
N ALA A 36 -2.67 2.87 -0.11
CA ALA A 36 -1.58 3.40 -0.90
C ALA A 36 -1.37 4.88 -0.58
N SER A 37 -0.12 5.29 -0.41
CA SER A 37 0.27 6.70 -0.45
C SER A 37 0.69 7.02 -1.88
N LEU A 38 0.10 8.08 -2.46
CA LEU A 38 0.30 8.43 -3.86
C LEU A 38 1.17 9.67 -3.99
N SER A 39 2.12 9.66 -4.92
CA SER A 39 2.94 10.82 -5.29
C SER A 39 3.31 10.79 -6.76
N GLY A 40 3.63 11.96 -7.33
CA GLY A 40 4.08 12.03 -8.73
C GLY A 40 5.45 11.40 -8.95
N SER A 41 6.31 11.37 -7.92
CA SER A 41 7.63 10.72 -7.98
C SER A 41 7.59 9.21 -8.12
N GLU A 42 6.45 8.57 -7.84
CA GLU A 42 6.25 7.13 -8.01
C GLU A 42 5.79 6.77 -9.44
N GLU A 43 5.44 7.74 -10.27
CA GLU A 43 5.10 7.48 -11.68
C GLU A 43 6.31 7.02 -12.47
N VAL A 44 6.08 6.19 -13.50
CA VAL A 44 7.12 5.48 -14.24
C VAL A 44 7.01 5.78 -15.74
N GLY A 45 8.16 6.08 -16.36
CA GLY A 45 8.26 6.42 -17.77
C GLY A 45 8.08 7.91 -18.00
N ASP A 46 6.85 8.39 -18.05
CA ASP A 46 6.56 9.82 -18.07
C ASP A 46 6.57 10.38 -16.64
N PRO A 47 7.08 11.61 -16.41
CA PRO A 47 7.06 12.20 -15.09
C PRO A 47 5.62 12.47 -14.64
N GLY A 48 5.33 12.16 -13.37
CA GLY A 48 4.09 12.56 -12.72
C GLY A 48 4.12 14.01 -12.26
N ASP A 49 3.11 14.44 -11.51
CA ASP A 49 3.02 15.77 -10.93
C ASP A 49 3.95 15.88 -9.72
N ASP A 50 5.06 16.61 -9.86
CA ASP A 50 6.15 16.72 -8.88
C ASP A 50 5.68 17.11 -7.47
N ASN A 51 4.63 17.89 -7.36
CA ASN A 51 4.09 18.34 -6.08
C ASN A 51 2.77 17.64 -5.71
N GLY A 52 2.28 16.77 -6.58
CA GLY A 52 1.06 16.00 -6.42
C GLY A 52 1.17 14.96 -5.31
N SER A 53 0.09 14.79 -4.56
CA SER A 53 0.01 13.78 -3.51
C SER A 53 -1.42 13.27 -3.33
N GLY A 54 -1.54 12.07 -2.75
CA GLY A 54 -2.85 11.48 -2.48
C GLY A 54 -2.78 10.26 -1.58
N SER A 55 -3.93 9.68 -1.34
CA SER A 55 -4.04 8.39 -0.66
C SER A 55 -5.21 7.59 -1.19
N ALA A 56 -5.06 6.29 -1.20
CA ALA A 56 -6.14 5.36 -1.49
C ALA A 56 -6.33 4.37 -0.34
N VAL A 57 -7.58 4.09 -0.02
CA VAL A 57 -7.99 2.97 0.81
C VAL A 57 -8.82 2.05 -0.06
N VAL A 58 -8.39 0.81 -0.20
CA VAL A 58 -9.07 -0.22 -1.00
C VAL A 58 -9.60 -1.29 -0.06
N ARG A 59 -10.88 -1.65 -0.20
CA ARG A 59 -11.52 -2.73 0.56
C ARG A 59 -12.06 -3.75 -0.42
N THR A 60 -11.63 -4.98 -0.26
CA THR A 60 -12.01 -6.10 -1.11
C THR A 60 -13.09 -6.96 -0.48
N ASN A 61 -13.90 -7.61 -1.30
CA ASN A 61 -14.83 -8.65 -0.89
C ASN A 61 -15.00 -9.68 -2.01
N ARG A 62 -14.30 -10.81 -1.89
CA ARG A 62 -14.31 -11.89 -2.91
C ARG A 62 -15.68 -12.51 -3.10
N ASP A 63 -16.44 -12.71 -2.02
CA ASP A 63 -17.75 -13.36 -2.11
C ASP A 63 -18.75 -12.52 -2.86
N LYS A 64 -18.69 -11.20 -2.65
CA LYS A 64 -19.53 -10.22 -3.35
C LYS A 64 -18.94 -9.73 -4.67
N GLN A 65 -17.76 -10.24 -5.07
CA GLN A 65 -17.02 -9.80 -6.26
C GLN A 65 -16.92 -8.27 -6.34
N ARG A 66 -16.49 -7.65 -5.23
CA ARG A 66 -16.53 -6.20 -5.06
C ARG A 66 -15.20 -5.66 -4.55
N VAL A 67 -14.79 -4.54 -5.13
CA VAL A 67 -13.70 -3.69 -4.67
C VAL A 67 -14.28 -2.32 -4.37
N CYS A 68 -14.20 -1.86 -3.13
CA CYS A 68 -14.57 -0.50 -2.73
C CYS A 68 -13.32 0.33 -2.51
N PHE A 69 -13.40 1.62 -2.79
CA PHE A 69 -12.29 2.53 -2.65
C PHE A 69 -12.73 3.86 -2.02
N ASP A 70 -11.81 4.48 -1.30
CA ASP A 70 -11.82 5.88 -0.91
C ASP A 70 -10.50 6.47 -1.39
N LEU A 71 -10.56 7.47 -2.25
CA LEU A 71 -9.41 8.12 -2.89
C LEU A 71 -9.42 9.61 -2.54
N THR A 72 -8.26 10.14 -2.15
CA THR A 72 -8.05 11.57 -1.93
C THR A 72 -6.84 12.04 -2.71
N TRP A 73 -6.83 13.31 -3.10
CA TRP A 73 -5.70 13.93 -3.77
C TRP A 73 -5.55 15.40 -3.39
N SER A 74 -4.36 15.92 -3.59
CA SER A 74 -4.00 17.30 -3.33
C SER A 74 -2.92 17.75 -4.32
N LYS A 75 -2.97 19.00 -4.73
CA LYS A 75 -1.98 19.63 -5.60
C LYS A 75 -1.83 18.96 -6.97
N ILE A 76 -2.85 18.38 -7.48
CA ILE A 76 -2.98 17.94 -8.87
C ILE A 76 -4.18 18.63 -9.51
N ASP A 77 -4.15 18.77 -10.83
CA ASP A 77 -5.32 19.20 -11.58
C ASP A 77 -6.46 18.17 -11.47
N ALA A 78 -7.68 18.62 -11.78
CA ALA A 78 -8.88 17.81 -11.68
C ALA A 78 -8.73 16.49 -12.47
N PRO A 79 -8.86 15.33 -11.80
CA PRO A 79 -8.67 14.05 -12.45
C PRO A 79 -9.86 13.64 -13.32
N PHE A 80 -9.59 12.84 -14.34
CA PHE A 80 -10.61 12.20 -15.15
C PHE A 80 -10.64 10.67 -15.00
N ALA A 81 -9.59 10.05 -14.42
CA ALA A 81 -9.54 8.60 -14.23
C ALA A 81 -8.69 8.19 -13.02
N SER A 82 -8.99 7.01 -12.49
CA SER A 82 -8.15 6.31 -11.51
C SER A 82 -8.38 4.80 -11.58
N HIS A 83 -7.29 4.04 -11.38
CA HIS A 83 -7.28 2.59 -11.57
C HIS A 83 -6.44 1.88 -10.50
N ILE A 84 -6.67 0.55 -10.37
CA ILE A 84 -5.64 -0.39 -9.88
C ILE A 84 -5.00 -1.03 -11.11
N HIS A 85 -3.68 -1.05 -11.13
CA HIS A 85 -2.85 -1.74 -12.12
C HIS A 85 -2.09 -2.90 -11.48
N GLU A 86 -1.71 -3.89 -12.29
CA GLU A 86 -0.77 -4.94 -11.92
C GLU A 86 0.64 -4.51 -12.33
N GLY A 87 1.57 -4.46 -11.38
CA GLY A 87 2.97 -4.10 -11.60
C GLY A 87 3.70 -3.77 -10.30
N ASP A 88 4.94 -4.19 -10.20
CA ASP A 88 5.84 -3.86 -9.10
C ASP A 88 6.19 -2.36 -9.06
N ALA A 89 6.77 -1.91 -7.96
CA ALA A 89 7.34 -0.56 -7.89
C ALA A 89 8.35 -0.34 -9.02
N GLY A 90 8.21 0.77 -9.74
CA GLY A 90 9.06 1.08 -10.89
C GLY A 90 8.69 0.35 -12.20
N VAL A 91 7.56 -0.36 -12.25
CA VAL A 91 7.08 -1.07 -13.45
C VAL A 91 5.67 -0.62 -13.81
N ASN A 92 5.45 -0.26 -15.09
CA ASN A 92 4.11 -0.01 -15.61
C ASN A 92 3.44 -1.31 -16.03
N GLY A 93 2.18 -1.47 -15.65
CA GLY A 93 1.39 -2.65 -15.97
C GLY A 93 -0.04 -2.33 -16.42
N GLY A 94 -0.80 -3.37 -16.72
CA GLY A 94 -2.16 -3.23 -17.20
C GLY A 94 -3.17 -2.89 -16.11
N VAL A 95 -4.26 -2.21 -16.47
CA VAL A 95 -5.40 -1.95 -15.59
C VAL A 95 -6.09 -3.27 -15.22
N VAL A 96 -6.30 -3.50 -13.92
CA VAL A 96 -7.06 -4.66 -13.41
C VAL A 96 -8.40 -4.26 -12.78
N VAL A 97 -8.50 -3.03 -12.24
CA VAL A 97 -9.76 -2.47 -11.73
C VAL A 97 -9.81 -0.98 -12.04
N ALA A 98 -10.80 -0.54 -12.80
CA ALA A 98 -11.08 0.89 -12.98
C ALA A 98 -11.96 1.39 -11.83
N PHE A 99 -11.50 2.39 -11.08
CA PHE A 99 -12.30 3.05 -10.04
C PHE A 99 -13.31 4.00 -10.66
N PHE A 100 -12.83 4.86 -11.54
CA PHE A 100 -13.67 5.71 -12.37
C PHE A 100 -12.91 6.11 -13.65
N GLU A 101 -13.69 6.38 -14.68
CA GLU A 101 -13.26 6.98 -15.95
C GLU A 101 -14.35 7.97 -16.37
N SER A 102 -13.99 9.19 -16.70
CA SER A 102 -14.89 10.24 -17.12
C SER A 102 -14.45 10.86 -18.45
N ALA A 103 -15.39 11.20 -19.30
CA ALA A 103 -15.11 11.89 -20.56
C ALA A 103 -14.60 13.32 -20.37
N ALA A 104 -14.71 13.88 -19.17
CA ALA A 104 -14.20 15.20 -18.81
C ALA A 104 -13.66 15.12 -17.38
N PRO A 105 -12.73 16.00 -16.99
CA PRO A 105 -12.26 16.11 -15.61
C PRO A 105 -13.41 16.30 -14.61
N LEU A 106 -13.23 15.75 -13.41
CA LEU A 106 -14.13 16.01 -12.29
C LEU A 106 -14.12 17.51 -11.96
N PRO A 107 -15.17 18.07 -11.32
CA PRO A 107 -15.12 19.44 -10.86
C PRO A 107 -13.88 19.71 -9.99
N ALA A 108 -13.17 20.82 -10.25
CA ALA A 108 -11.93 21.17 -9.55
C ALA A 108 -12.07 21.36 -8.02
N THR A 109 -13.31 21.50 -7.53
CA THR A 109 -13.62 21.59 -6.10
C THR A 109 -13.67 20.24 -5.40
N ILE A 110 -13.66 19.13 -6.17
CA ILE A 110 -13.63 17.77 -5.63
C ILE A 110 -12.17 17.37 -5.39
N THR A 111 -11.85 16.98 -4.17
CA THR A 111 -10.53 16.50 -3.75
C THR A 111 -10.56 15.06 -3.23
N SER A 112 -11.72 14.41 -3.30
CA SER A 112 -11.91 13.03 -2.91
C SER A 112 -13.06 12.40 -3.64
N VAL A 113 -12.98 11.09 -3.85
CA VAL A 113 -14.06 10.28 -4.42
C VAL A 113 -14.03 8.89 -3.79
N GLY A 114 -15.19 8.31 -3.57
CA GLY A 114 -15.32 6.95 -3.06
C GLY A 114 -16.46 6.21 -3.75
N GLY A 115 -16.30 4.89 -3.86
CA GLY A 115 -17.28 4.05 -4.51
C GLY A 115 -16.97 2.57 -4.40
N CYS A 116 -17.76 1.76 -5.10
CA CYS A 116 -17.56 0.32 -5.16
C CYS A 116 -17.73 -0.20 -6.59
N ILE A 117 -16.75 -0.92 -7.07
CA ILE A 117 -16.77 -1.63 -8.34
C ILE A 117 -17.31 -3.04 -8.09
N ARG A 118 -18.30 -3.42 -8.85
CA ARG A 118 -18.96 -4.73 -8.77
C ARG A 118 -18.51 -5.63 -9.93
N ASN A 119 -18.73 -6.94 -9.76
CA ASN A 119 -18.38 -7.96 -10.76
C ASN A 119 -16.88 -8.03 -11.06
N VAL A 120 -16.03 -7.62 -10.12
CA VAL A 120 -14.58 -7.84 -10.21
C VAL A 120 -14.32 -9.35 -10.06
N PRO A 121 -13.58 -9.97 -10.97
CA PRO A 121 -13.32 -11.42 -10.91
C PRO A 121 -12.70 -11.82 -9.58
N ARG A 122 -13.17 -12.92 -8.99
CA ARG A 122 -12.63 -13.43 -7.71
C ARG A 122 -11.13 -13.73 -7.77
N ALA A 123 -10.65 -14.14 -8.96
CA ALA A 123 -9.23 -14.39 -9.18
C ALA A 123 -8.40 -13.10 -9.06
N THR A 124 -8.88 -11.99 -9.65
CA THR A 124 -8.25 -10.67 -9.56
C THR A 124 -8.21 -10.19 -8.10
N ILE A 125 -9.34 -10.27 -7.38
CA ILE A 125 -9.39 -9.86 -5.96
C ILE A 125 -8.40 -10.70 -5.14
N ARG A 126 -8.38 -12.03 -5.34
CA ARG A 126 -7.44 -12.92 -4.63
C ARG A 126 -5.99 -12.55 -4.92
N ALA A 127 -5.66 -12.23 -6.17
CA ALA A 127 -4.31 -11.87 -6.56
C ALA A 127 -3.85 -10.58 -5.84
N ILE A 128 -4.72 -9.55 -5.81
CA ILE A 128 -4.47 -8.30 -5.09
C ILE A 128 -4.30 -8.53 -3.58
N GLU A 129 -5.15 -9.37 -2.97
CA GLU A 129 -5.08 -9.68 -1.53
C GLU A 129 -3.83 -10.48 -1.15
N ASN A 130 -3.37 -11.39 -2.02
CA ASN A 130 -2.22 -12.24 -1.75
C ASN A 130 -0.87 -11.53 -1.91
N ASP A 131 -0.78 -10.59 -2.83
CA ASP A 131 0.44 -9.83 -3.11
C ASP A 131 0.09 -8.38 -3.46
N PRO A 132 -0.36 -7.58 -2.48
CA PRO A 132 -0.78 -6.21 -2.74
C PRO A 132 0.35 -5.33 -3.27
N ALA A 133 1.60 -5.59 -2.88
CA ALA A 133 2.76 -4.82 -3.34
C ALA A 133 3.04 -4.99 -4.85
N HIS A 134 2.47 -6.01 -5.50
CA HIS A 134 2.50 -6.19 -6.95
C HIS A 134 1.40 -5.39 -7.67
N TYR A 135 0.65 -4.57 -6.96
CA TYR A 135 -0.42 -3.72 -7.52
C TYR A 135 -0.25 -2.29 -7.06
N TYR A 136 -0.65 -1.34 -7.91
CA TYR A 136 -0.61 0.08 -7.57
C TYR A 136 -1.91 0.79 -7.95
N VAL A 137 -2.19 1.88 -7.23
CA VAL A 137 -3.22 2.84 -7.61
C VAL A 137 -2.56 4.01 -8.30
N ASN A 138 -3.17 4.51 -9.37
CA ASN A 138 -2.80 5.78 -9.97
C ASN A 138 -4.02 6.67 -10.25
N VAL A 139 -3.74 7.95 -10.47
CA VAL A 139 -4.72 8.99 -10.81
C VAL A 139 -4.23 9.73 -12.03
N HIS A 140 -5.10 9.97 -12.99
CA HIS A 140 -4.79 10.66 -14.25
C HIS A 140 -5.54 11.98 -14.35
N ASN A 141 -4.87 13.00 -14.90
CA ASN A 141 -5.46 14.27 -15.28
C ASN A 141 -5.01 14.69 -16.67
N GLU A 142 -5.52 15.82 -17.19
CA GLU A 142 -5.19 16.28 -18.55
C GLU A 142 -3.72 16.64 -18.72
N ALA A 143 -3.08 17.17 -17.67
CA ALA A 143 -1.65 17.53 -17.71
C ALA A 143 -0.75 16.27 -17.67
N PHE A 144 -1.20 15.20 -17.01
CA PHE A 144 -0.49 13.95 -16.83
C PHE A 144 -1.39 12.76 -17.21
N PRO A 145 -1.63 12.54 -18.51
CA PRO A 145 -2.55 11.51 -18.98
C PRO A 145 -2.02 10.08 -18.78
N ALA A 146 -0.71 9.91 -18.63
CA ALA A 146 -0.09 8.63 -18.29
C ALA A 146 -0.18 8.31 -16.79
N GLY A 147 -0.29 9.32 -15.93
CA GLY A 147 -0.41 9.26 -14.47
C GLY A 147 0.11 10.53 -13.83
N ALA A 148 -0.69 11.15 -12.97
CA ALA A 148 -0.30 12.33 -12.19
C ALA A 148 0.33 11.92 -10.86
N ILE A 149 -0.26 10.95 -10.17
CA ILE A 149 0.22 10.40 -8.90
C ILE A 149 -0.04 8.90 -8.85
N ARG A 150 0.89 8.16 -8.26
CA ARG A 150 0.87 6.71 -8.13
C ARG A 150 1.34 6.26 -6.75
N GLY A 151 0.94 5.06 -6.31
CA GLY A 151 1.48 4.40 -5.12
C GLY A 151 1.12 2.91 -5.06
N GLN A 152 2.06 2.09 -4.54
CA GLN A 152 1.84 0.65 -4.35
C GLN A 152 0.82 0.41 -3.23
N LEU A 153 0.03 -0.66 -3.38
CA LEU A 153 -0.86 -1.15 -2.34
C LEU A 153 -0.07 -1.89 -1.25
N GLY A 154 -0.56 -1.77 0.01
CA GLY A 154 0.02 -2.46 1.16
C GLY A 154 -0.88 -2.45 2.39
#